data_1bb1c7ccc2bb82ecc21dba6c44bf3968
#
_entry.id   1bb1c7ccc2bb82ecc21dba6c44bf3968
#
_cell.length_a   1.000
_cell.length_b   1.000
_cell.length_c   1.000
_cell.angle_alpha   90.00
_cell.angle_beta   90.00
_cell.angle_gamma   90.00
#
_symmetry.space_group_name_H-M   'P 1'
#
loop_
_entity.id
_entity.type
_entity.pdbx_description
1 polymer ?
#
loop_
_entity_poly.entity_id
_entity_poly.type
_entity_poly.pdbx_seq_one_letter_code
_entity_poly.pdbx_strand_id
1 'polypeptide(L)'
;MEQLASLLLHSRTQAHSFHVGVKGVGALSAHQALQHYYDTIGGIVDGLVEAYQGQYGLIKLQPVSGLDTNNDIKNIIAYFDKLLVAVAKLREDKKLQMSWLQNDIDNIVTLLYQTKYKLVNLQ
;
A
#
# COMPACT_ATOMS: atom_id res chain seq x y z
N MET A 1 7.00 2.78 12.83
CA MET A 1 5.93 3.57 12.14
C MET A 1 6.45 4.41 10.98
N GLU A 2 7.55 5.11 11.14
CA GLU A 2 8.06 6.00 10.09
C GLU A 2 8.30 5.27 8.76
N GLN A 3 8.96 4.12 8.82
CA GLN A 3 9.22 3.30 7.64
C GLN A 3 7.93 2.78 7.00
N LEU A 4 7.00 2.30 7.80
CA LEU A 4 5.71 1.78 7.32
C LEU A 4 4.89 2.87 6.63
N ALA A 5 4.73 4.03 7.28
CA ALA A 5 4.00 5.16 6.71
C ALA A 5 4.63 5.65 5.41
N SER A 6 5.95 5.80 5.39
CA SER A 6 6.68 6.25 4.20
C SER A 6 6.51 5.27 3.03
N LEU A 7 6.61 3.97 3.30
CA LEU A 7 6.42 2.92 2.30
C LEU A 7 5.00 2.93 1.73
N LEU A 8 3.99 3.07 2.59
CA LEU A 8 2.59 3.06 2.16
C LEU A 8 2.20 4.33 1.39
N LEU A 9 2.72 5.50 1.78
CA LEU A 9 2.51 6.72 1.00
C LEU A 9 3.20 6.63 -0.37
N HIS A 10 4.38 6.04 -0.44
CA HIS A 10 5.03 5.74 -1.72
C HIS A 10 4.17 4.79 -2.56
N SER A 11 3.59 3.76 -1.95
CA SER A 11 2.74 2.80 -2.66
C SER A 11 1.52 3.45 -3.31
N ARG A 12 0.97 4.49 -2.70
CA ARG A 12 -0.11 5.28 -3.29
C ARG A 12 0.32 5.89 -4.62
N THR A 13 1.47 6.54 -4.64
CA THR A 13 2.01 7.16 -5.86
C THR A 13 2.41 6.10 -6.88
N GLN A 14 3.02 5.00 -6.44
CA GLN A 14 3.39 3.89 -7.30
C GLN A 14 2.17 3.25 -7.98
N ALA A 15 1.11 3.01 -7.24
CA ALA A 15 -0.14 2.48 -7.79
C ALA A 15 -0.75 3.44 -8.82
N HIS A 16 -0.71 4.74 -8.56
CA HIS A 16 -1.18 5.75 -9.50
C HIS A 16 -0.32 5.75 -10.79
N SER A 17 0.99 5.63 -10.66
CA SER A 17 1.89 5.50 -11.80
C SER A 17 1.57 4.27 -12.65
N PHE A 18 1.38 3.12 -12.03
CA PHE A 18 0.95 1.91 -12.73
C PHE A 18 -0.41 2.09 -13.42
N HIS A 19 -1.36 2.70 -12.72
CA HIS A 19 -2.70 2.98 -13.23
C HIS A 19 -2.67 3.78 -14.53
N VAL A 20 -1.81 4.78 -14.61
CA VAL A 20 -1.66 5.63 -15.80
C VAL A 20 -1.07 4.85 -16.97
N GLY A 21 -0.16 3.93 -16.71
CA GLY A 21 0.64 3.27 -17.75
C GLY A 21 0.21 1.86 -18.14
N VAL A 22 -0.65 1.20 -17.37
CA VAL A 22 -1.04 -0.19 -17.66
C VAL A 22 -1.75 -0.32 -19.00
N LYS A 23 -1.40 -1.35 -19.77
CA LYS A 23 -1.97 -1.58 -21.10
C LYS A 23 -2.00 -3.07 -21.42
N GLY A 24 -2.74 -3.43 -22.45
CA GLY A 24 -2.86 -4.81 -22.91
C GLY A 24 -4.07 -5.52 -22.35
N VAL A 25 -4.08 -6.84 -22.48
CA VAL A 25 -5.18 -7.69 -21.98
C VAL A 25 -5.28 -7.58 -20.47
N GLY A 26 -6.49 -7.31 -19.97
CA GLY A 26 -6.73 -7.13 -18.54
C GLY A 26 -6.42 -5.72 -18.02
N ALA A 27 -5.99 -4.80 -18.88
CA ALA A 27 -5.58 -3.45 -18.46
C ALA A 27 -6.72 -2.65 -17.84
N LEU A 28 -7.95 -2.75 -18.35
CA LEU A 28 -9.07 -1.99 -17.78
C LEU A 28 -9.34 -2.42 -16.34
N SER A 29 -9.37 -3.72 -16.08
CA SER A 29 -9.57 -4.24 -14.73
C SER A 29 -8.43 -3.83 -13.79
N ALA A 30 -7.19 -3.92 -14.26
CA ALA A 30 -6.02 -3.49 -13.49
C ALA A 30 -6.04 -1.98 -13.20
N HIS A 31 -6.38 -1.18 -14.20
CA HIS A 31 -6.54 0.27 -14.09
C HIS A 31 -7.53 0.64 -12.98
N GLN A 32 -8.70 -0.01 -12.97
CA GLN A 32 -9.73 0.23 -11.96
C GLN A 32 -9.32 -0.27 -10.56
N ALA A 33 -8.67 -1.44 -10.48
CA ALA A 33 -8.19 -1.99 -9.21
C ALA A 33 -7.14 -1.09 -8.57
N LEU A 34 -6.21 -0.58 -9.38
CA LEU A 34 -5.17 0.35 -8.91
C LEU A 34 -5.76 1.67 -8.46
N GLN A 35 -6.77 2.20 -9.16
CA GLN A 35 -7.46 3.42 -8.75
C GLN A 35 -8.15 3.23 -7.39
N HIS A 36 -8.87 2.15 -7.20
CA HIS A 36 -9.49 1.86 -5.91
C HIS A 36 -8.44 1.82 -4.79
N TYR A 37 -7.29 1.20 -5.05
CA TYR A 37 -6.20 1.13 -4.09
C TYR A 37 -5.69 2.52 -3.72
N TYR A 38 -5.27 3.33 -4.70
CA TYR A 38 -4.65 4.62 -4.37
C TYR A 38 -5.65 5.64 -3.83
N ASP A 39 -6.92 5.52 -4.18
CA ASP A 39 -7.98 6.37 -3.62
C ASP A 39 -8.27 6.00 -2.14
N THR A 40 -8.03 4.76 -1.75
CA THR A 40 -8.41 4.22 -0.43
C THR A 40 -7.27 4.27 0.57
N ILE A 41 -6.05 3.93 0.14
CA ILE A 41 -4.90 3.74 1.05
C ILE A 41 -4.55 5.00 1.83
N GLY A 42 -4.66 6.19 1.23
CA GLY A 42 -4.28 7.44 1.87
C GLY A 42 -5.03 7.71 3.16
N GLY A 43 -6.35 7.52 3.16
CA GLY A 43 -7.18 7.72 4.36
C GLY A 43 -6.86 6.73 5.47
N ILE A 44 -6.58 5.47 5.13
CA ILE A 44 -6.22 4.46 6.13
C ILE A 44 -4.85 4.79 6.75
N VAL A 45 -3.88 5.18 5.94
CA VAL A 45 -2.54 5.56 6.42
C VAL A 45 -2.62 6.79 7.31
N ASP A 46 -3.40 7.80 6.92
CA ASP A 46 -3.59 9.01 7.73
C ASP A 46 -4.16 8.66 9.11
N GLY A 47 -5.19 7.82 9.16
CA GLY A 47 -5.77 7.38 10.42
C GLY A 47 -4.78 6.62 11.30
N LEU A 48 -4.00 5.71 10.70
CA LEU A 48 -2.96 4.96 11.42
C LEU A 48 -1.87 5.89 11.97
N VAL A 49 -1.37 6.81 11.16
CA VAL A 49 -0.31 7.75 11.57
C VAL A 49 -0.82 8.68 12.67
N GLU A 50 -2.03 9.22 12.54
CA GLU A 50 -2.61 10.10 13.55
C GLU A 50 -2.79 9.37 14.88
N ALA A 51 -3.29 8.14 14.89
CA ALA A 51 -3.43 7.34 16.09
C ALA A 51 -2.08 7.08 16.76
N TYR A 52 -1.07 6.74 15.97
CA TYR A 52 0.30 6.53 16.46
C TYR A 52 0.87 7.83 17.06
N GLN A 53 0.74 8.94 16.35
CA GLN A 53 1.26 10.23 16.78
C GLN A 53 0.54 10.74 18.05
N GLY A 54 -0.74 10.45 18.18
CA GLY A 54 -1.51 10.76 19.40
C GLY A 54 -0.99 10.02 20.61
N GLN A 55 -0.43 8.83 20.43
CA GLN A 55 0.12 8.02 21.52
C GLN A 55 1.61 8.30 21.78
N TYR A 56 2.41 8.45 20.72
CA TYR A 56 3.88 8.47 20.82
C TYR A 56 4.52 9.78 20.39
N GLY A 57 3.76 10.74 19.86
CA GLY A 57 4.29 11.99 19.33
C GLY A 57 4.58 11.91 17.82
N LEU A 58 4.93 13.08 17.27
CA LEU A 58 5.11 13.23 15.82
C LEU A 58 6.21 12.32 15.26
N ILE A 59 5.95 11.74 14.10
CA ILE A 59 6.95 11.01 13.34
C ILE A 59 7.56 11.91 12.27
N LYS A 60 8.68 11.46 11.73
CA LYS A 60 9.34 12.09 10.59
C LYS A 60 9.32 11.10 9.43
N LEU A 61 8.61 11.44 8.37
CA LEU A 61 8.56 10.61 7.18
C LEU A 61 9.94 10.54 6.52
N GLN A 62 10.27 9.37 6.00
CA GLN A 62 11.53 9.11 5.33
C GLN A 62 11.34 9.19 3.82
N PRO A 63 12.31 9.71 3.07
CA PRO A 63 12.21 9.71 1.63
C PRO A 63 12.24 8.27 1.09
N VAL A 64 11.34 7.99 0.16
CA VAL A 64 11.36 6.77 -0.64
C VAL A 64 11.50 7.21 -2.08
N SER A 65 12.62 6.91 -2.70
CA SER A 65 12.95 7.43 -4.01
C SER A 65 12.57 6.47 -5.13
N GLY A 66 12.20 7.06 -6.26
CA GLY A 66 11.99 6.35 -7.50
C GLY A 66 10.61 5.71 -7.62
N LEU A 67 10.19 5.57 -8.86
CA LEU A 67 8.99 4.84 -9.23
C LEU A 67 9.39 3.73 -10.19
N ASP A 68 8.80 2.55 -10.02
CA ASP A 68 8.90 1.48 -10.98
C ASP A 68 8.04 1.84 -12.20
N THR A 69 8.65 1.87 -13.37
CA THR A 69 7.98 2.24 -14.63
C THR A 69 7.62 1.03 -15.49
N ASN A 70 7.86 -0.17 -15.00
CA ASN A 70 7.43 -1.39 -15.68
C ASN A 70 5.95 -1.66 -15.41
N ASN A 71 5.10 -1.31 -16.36
CA ASN A 71 3.66 -1.35 -16.26
C ASN A 71 3.03 -2.70 -16.65
N ASP A 72 3.83 -3.75 -16.83
CA ASP A 72 3.32 -5.10 -17.07
C ASP A 72 2.55 -5.60 -15.85
N ILE A 73 1.39 -6.22 -16.07
CA ILE A 73 0.52 -6.70 -14.98
C ILE A 73 1.29 -7.66 -14.05
N LYS A 74 2.12 -8.55 -14.59
CA LYS A 74 2.95 -9.45 -13.78
C LYS A 74 3.89 -8.70 -12.84
N ASN A 75 4.48 -7.60 -13.32
CA ASN A 75 5.35 -6.77 -12.49
C ASN A 75 4.55 -6.03 -11.42
N ILE A 76 3.36 -5.55 -11.76
CA ILE A 76 2.46 -4.88 -10.80
C ILE A 76 2.06 -5.85 -9.69
N ILE A 77 1.68 -7.08 -10.03
CA ILE A 77 1.36 -8.13 -9.05
C ILE A 77 2.57 -8.41 -8.14
N ALA A 78 3.76 -8.53 -8.73
CA ALA A 78 5.00 -8.75 -7.97
C ALA A 78 5.28 -7.60 -6.99
N TYR A 79 5.00 -6.36 -7.38
CA TYR A 79 5.11 -5.21 -6.50
C TYR A 79 4.20 -5.35 -5.26
N PHE A 80 2.93 -5.70 -5.46
CA PHE A 80 1.99 -5.88 -4.34
C PHE A 80 2.37 -7.07 -3.46
N ASP A 81 2.91 -8.14 -4.03
CA ASP A 81 3.44 -9.27 -3.24
C ASP A 81 4.58 -8.84 -2.32
N LYS A 82 5.51 -8.05 -2.84
CA LYS A 82 6.63 -7.51 -2.04
C LYS A 82 6.14 -6.55 -0.96
N LEU A 83 5.15 -5.74 -1.29
CA LEU A 83 4.56 -4.79 -0.34
C LEU A 83 3.87 -5.54 0.81
N LEU A 84 3.14 -6.61 0.51
CA LEU A 84 2.53 -7.47 1.53
C LEU A 84 3.57 -8.05 2.49
N VAL A 85 4.69 -8.55 1.96
CA VAL A 85 5.80 -9.09 2.79
C VAL A 85 6.38 -7.99 3.67
N ALA A 86 6.62 -6.81 3.12
CA ALA A 86 7.19 -5.68 3.86
C ALA A 86 6.25 -5.21 4.98
N VAL A 87 4.96 -5.09 4.70
CA VAL A 87 3.96 -4.69 5.72
C VAL A 87 3.87 -5.72 6.84
N ALA A 88 3.85 -7.02 6.50
CA ALA A 88 3.82 -8.09 7.50
C ALA A 88 5.04 -8.02 8.44
N LYS A 89 6.21 -7.73 7.90
CA LYS A 89 7.44 -7.59 8.69
C LYS A 89 7.39 -6.36 9.59
N LEU A 90 6.97 -5.21 9.06
CA LEU A 90 6.90 -3.95 9.81
C LEU A 90 5.82 -3.98 10.89
N ARG A 91 4.75 -4.75 10.68
CA ARG A 91 3.68 -4.96 11.66
C ARG A 91 4.21 -5.53 12.98
N GLU A 92 5.34 -6.23 12.97
CA GLU A 92 5.93 -6.82 14.17
C GLU A 92 6.70 -5.83 15.03
N ASP A 93 6.89 -4.58 14.60
CA ASP A 93 7.54 -3.53 15.38
C ASP A 93 6.89 -3.44 16.77
N LYS A 94 7.72 -3.39 17.81
CA LYS A 94 7.27 -3.37 19.21
C LYS A 94 6.35 -2.19 19.53
N LYS A 95 6.51 -1.04 18.88
CA LYS A 95 5.67 0.14 19.06
C LYS A 95 4.33 0.07 18.34
N LEU A 96 4.10 -0.96 17.52
CA LEU A 96 2.88 -1.13 16.74
C LEU A 96 1.94 -2.20 17.30
N GLN A 97 2.17 -2.69 18.53
CA GLN A 97 1.44 -3.84 19.05
C GLN A 97 0.11 -3.51 19.72
N MET A 98 -0.23 -2.24 19.90
CA MET A 98 -1.54 -1.85 20.41
C MET A 98 -2.65 -2.31 19.46
N SER A 99 -3.76 -2.81 20.03
CA SER A 99 -4.84 -3.41 19.23
C SER A 99 -5.40 -2.46 18.16
N TRP A 100 -5.53 -1.16 18.47
CA TRP A 100 -6.05 -0.19 17.51
C TRP A 100 -5.07 0.07 16.35
N LEU A 101 -3.76 0.03 16.59
CA LEU A 101 -2.76 0.14 15.53
C LEU A 101 -2.73 -1.13 14.68
N GLN A 102 -2.81 -2.31 15.31
CA GLN A 102 -2.88 -3.58 14.60
C GLN A 102 -4.13 -3.68 13.74
N ASN A 103 -5.27 -3.19 14.22
CA ASN A 103 -6.52 -3.17 13.43
C ASN A 103 -6.37 -2.32 12.17
N ASP A 104 -5.76 -1.15 12.27
CA ASP A 104 -5.52 -0.28 11.11
C ASP A 104 -4.58 -0.94 10.10
N ILE A 105 -3.51 -1.57 10.59
CA ILE A 105 -2.58 -2.32 9.73
C ILE A 105 -3.29 -3.49 9.05
N ASP A 106 -4.15 -4.20 9.76
CA ASP A 106 -4.92 -5.32 9.20
C ASP A 106 -5.89 -4.84 8.10
N ASN A 107 -6.46 -3.65 8.24
CA ASN A 107 -7.29 -3.05 7.17
C ASN A 107 -6.45 -2.77 5.92
N ILE A 108 -5.20 -2.35 6.10
CA ILE A 108 -4.27 -2.16 4.98
C ILE A 108 -3.96 -3.49 4.30
N VAL A 109 -3.68 -4.52 5.08
CA VAL A 109 -3.42 -5.88 4.55
C VAL A 109 -4.63 -6.39 3.76
N THR A 110 -5.83 -6.18 4.29
CA THR A 110 -7.07 -6.55 3.58
C THR A 110 -7.16 -5.84 2.22
N LEU A 111 -6.90 -4.54 2.20
CA LEU A 111 -6.93 -3.76 0.94
C LEU A 111 -5.88 -4.27 -0.05
N LEU A 112 -4.68 -4.60 0.42
CA LEU A 112 -3.62 -5.15 -0.43
C LEU A 112 -4.04 -6.49 -1.06
N TYR A 113 -4.63 -7.39 -0.28
CA TYR A 113 -5.11 -8.68 -0.79
C TYR A 113 -6.29 -8.50 -1.75
N GLN A 114 -7.21 -7.58 -1.47
CA GLN A 114 -8.31 -7.27 -2.38
C GLN A 114 -7.80 -6.76 -3.73
N THR A 115 -6.79 -5.91 -3.70
CA THR A 115 -6.15 -5.38 -4.91
C THR A 115 -5.47 -6.50 -5.69
N LYS A 116 -4.69 -7.33 -5.00
CA LYS A 116 -4.05 -8.51 -5.61
C LYS A 116 -5.09 -9.45 -6.23
N TYR A 117 -6.18 -9.73 -5.51
CA TYR A 117 -7.25 -10.59 -6.05
C TYR A 117 -7.75 -10.06 -7.40
N LYS A 118 -8.03 -8.77 -7.49
CA LYS A 118 -8.53 -8.17 -8.73
C LYS A 118 -7.49 -8.23 -9.85
N LEU A 119 -6.23 -7.96 -9.53
CA LEU A 119 -5.14 -8.00 -10.52
C LEU A 119 -4.91 -9.40 -11.08
N VAL A 120 -5.03 -10.43 -10.23
CA VAL A 120 -4.76 -11.82 -10.62
C VAL A 120 -5.97 -12.44 -11.34
N ASN A 121 -7.19 -12.19 -10.88
CA ASN A 121 -8.36 -12.99 -11.25
C ASN A 121 -9.35 -12.27 -12.18
N LEU A 122 -9.30 -10.95 -12.29
CA LEU A 122 -10.30 -10.20 -13.07
C LEU A 122 -9.75 -9.66 -14.40
N GLN A 123 -8.78 -10.33 -14.92
CA GLN A 123 -8.19 -9.97 -16.22
C GLN A 123 -9.13 -10.30 -17.40
#